data_00923913281c3e22c32c2fc627759d23
#
_entry.id   00923913281c3e22c32c2fc627759d23
#
_cell.length_a   1.000
_cell.length_b   1.000
_cell.length_c   1.000
_cell.angle_alpha   90.00
_cell.angle_beta   90.00
_cell.angle_gamma   90.00
#
_symmetry.space_group_name_H-M   'P 1'
#
loop_
_entity.id
_entity.type
_entity.pdbx_description
1 polymer ?
#
loop_
_entity_poly.entity_id
_entity_poly.type
_entity_poly.pdbx_seq_one_letter_code
_entity_poly.pdbx_strand_id
1 'polypeptide(L)'
;MTEPAEQPVRRWPLIPTLLVLAAVAVMIALGVWQLQRKSEKEALIALYQRNMAMSSLVTYPELPPVPDAMLYRKSSVVCLEPVRWDPRSGTDRKGRSGIRMIADCRTGAEGPGVLVDVGIGDDFKTPQWSGGTVQGTIVPGPEQPTVMARAMGKAVPARAMLVADRPVAGLRASGVPSADDTPNNHFAYAVQWFLFAAAALVIFILAVRRRLRP
;
A
#
# COMPACT_ATOMS: atom_id res chain seq x y z
N MET A 1 26.05 -73.39 10.74
CA MET A 1 25.38 -72.80 9.58
C MET A 1 24.72 -71.51 10.03
N THR A 2 25.36 -70.37 9.76
CA THR A 2 24.82 -69.04 10.08
C THR A 2 23.99 -68.57 8.87
N GLU A 3 22.69 -68.47 9.08
CA GLU A 3 21.74 -67.99 8.11
C GLU A 3 22.11 -66.53 7.71
N PRO A 4 22.23 -66.21 6.41
CA PRO A 4 22.56 -64.84 6.01
C PRO A 4 21.39 -63.92 6.37
N ALA A 5 21.62 -62.93 7.21
CA ALA A 5 20.64 -61.88 7.55
C ALA A 5 20.18 -61.16 6.27
N GLU A 6 18.91 -61.31 5.89
CA GLU A 6 18.29 -60.63 4.79
C GLU A 6 18.39 -59.09 5.05
N GLN A 7 19.18 -58.41 4.24
CA GLN A 7 19.27 -56.97 4.31
C GLN A 7 17.94 -56.34 3.85
N PRO A 8 17.31 -55.49 4.65
CA PRO A 8 16.02 -54.88 4.30
C PRO A 8 16.16 -54.05 3.02
N VAL A 9 15.36 -54.36 2.00
CA VAL A 9 15.29 -53.60 0.75
C VAL A 9 14.88 -52.16 1.08
N ARG A 10 15.82 -51.22 0.97
CA ARG A 10 15.61 -49.81 1.23
C ARG A 10 14.74 -49.19 0.12
N ARG A 11 13.44 -49.10 0.37
CA ARG A 11 12.48 -48.55 -0.57
C ARG A 11 12.56 -47.04 -0.58
N TRP A 12 12.38 -46.45 -1.75
CA TRP A 12 12.29 -44.99 -1.93
C TRP A 12 11.11 -44.41 -1.10
N PRO A 13 11.30 -43.31 -0.36
CA PRO A 13 10.26 -42.72 0.51
C PRO A 13 9.26 -41.92 -0.30
N LEU A 14 8.28 -42.56 -0.97
CA LEU A 14 7.33 -41.90 -1.88
C LEU A 14 6.52 -40.80 -1.19
N ILE A 15 5.93 -41.05 0.00
CA ILE A 15 5.12 -40.08 0.72
C ILE A 15 5.92 -38.84 1.10
N PRO A 16 7.09 -38.93 1.77
CA PRO A 16 7.93 -37.76 2.02
C PRO A 16 8.35 -37.04 0.74
N THR A 17 8.61 -37.72 -0.35
CA THR A 17 8.97 -37.14 -1.65
C THR A 17 7.82 -36.26 -2.16
N LEU A 18 6.60 -36.77 -2.19
CA LEU A 18 5.42 -36.02 -2.64
C LEU A 18 5.16 -34.82 -1.78
N LEU A 19 5.28 -34.93 -0.44
CA LEU A 19 5.10 -33.79 0.48
C LEU A 19 6.13 -32.68 0.26
N VAL A 20 7.41 -33.06 0.11
CA VAL A 20 8.47 -32.07 -0.14
C VAL A 20 8.30 -31.40 -1.50
N LEU A 21 7.99 -32.18 -2.56
CA LEU A 21 7.74 -31.58 -3.88
C LEU A 21 6.53 -30.64 -3.87
N ALA A 22 5.45 -31.00 -3.18
CA ALA A 22 4.30 -30.14 -3.02
C ALA A 22 4.67 -28.83 -2.27
N ALA A 23 5.43 -28.95 -1.17
CA ALA A 23 5.88 -27.77 -0.42
C ALA A 23 6.80 -26.86 -1.26
N VAL A 24 7.74 -27.44 -2.02
CA VAL A 24 8.62 -26.71 -2.94
C VAL A 24 7.81 -26.00 -4.02
N ALA A 25 6.82 -26.66 -4.61
CA ALA A 25 5.95 -26.07 -5.62
C ALA A 25 5.15 -24.87 -5.08
N VAL A 26 4.62 -24.98 -3.84
CA VAL A 26 3.93 -23.86 -3.17
C VAL A 26 4.88 -22.69 -2.91
N MET A 27 6.09 -22.95 -2.42
CA MET A 27 7.08 -21.88 -2.18
C MET A 27 7.48 -21.17 -3.48
N ILE A 28 7.67 -21.91 -4.58
CA ILE A 28 7.96 -21.33 -5.89
C ILE A 28 6.77 -20.50 -6.36
N ALA A 29 5.54 -20.97 -6.23
CA ALA A 29 4.34 -20.24 -6.62
C ALA A 29 4.20 -18.93 -5.83
N LEU A 30 4.49 -18.95 -4.52
CA LEU A 30 4.50 -17.76 -3.67
C LEU A 30 5.60 -16.77 -4.09
N GLY A 31 6.79 -17.27 -4.45
CA GLY A 31 7.87 -16.44 -4.98
C GLY A 31 7.48 -15.73 -6.28
N VAL A 32 6.88 -16.46 -7.23
CA VAL A 32 6.37 -15.89 -8.49
C VAL A 32 5.24 -14.87 -8.23
N TRP A 33 4.31 -15.18 -7.34
CA TRP A 33 3.25 -14.24 -6.96
C TRP A 33 3.80 -12.94 -6.37
N GLN A 34 4.85 -13.01 -5.54
CA GLN A 34 5.52 -11.81 -5.03
C GLN A 34 6.15 -10.97 -6.14
N LEU A 35 6.75 -11.59 -7.16
CA LEU A 35 7.29 -10.86 -8.31
C LEU A 35 6.20 -10.16 -9.13
N GLN A 36 5.04 -10.79 -9.31
CA GLN A 36 3.89 -10.18 -9.97
C GLN A 36 3.38 -8.98 -9.18
N ARG A 37 3.24 -9.10 -7.85
CA ARG A 37 2.84 -7.99 -6.98
C ARG A 37 3.83 -6.84 -7.01
N LYS A 38 5.14 -7.14 -7.09
CA LYS A 38 6.17 -6.12 -7.29
C LYS A 38 5.93 -5.32 -8.57
N SER A 39 5.74 -6.00 -9.70
CA SER A 39 5.55 -5.33 -11.00
C SER A 39 4.26 -4.48 -11.03
N GLU A 40 3.16 -4.95 -10.44
CA GLU A 40 1.92 -4.17 -10.30
C GLU A 40 2.16 -2.88 -9.50
N LYS A 41 2.89 -2.97 -8.38
CA LYS A 41 3.24 -1.81 -7.55
C LYS A 41 4.14 -0.83 -8.28
N GLU A 42 5.14 -1.31 -9.00
CA GLU A 42 6.05 -0.46 -9.79
C GLU A 42 5.31 0.28 -10.91
N ALA A 43 4.37 -0.38 -11.59
CA ALA A 43 3.52 0.25 -12.59
C ALA A 43 2.66 1.37 -11.99
N LEU A 44 2.11 1.14 -10.78
CA LEU A 44 1.32 2.13 -10.05
C LEU A 44 2.17 3.33 -9.61
N ILE A 45 3.35 3.09 -9.05
CA ILE A 45 4.30 4.15 -8.69
C ILE A 45 4.68 4.98 -9.91
N ALA A 46 4.98 4.34 -11.05
CA ALA A 46 5.31 5.03 -12.29
C ALA A 46 4.13 5.88 -12.81
N LEU A 47 2.89 5.41 -12.66
CA LEU A 47 1.69 6.18 -12.96
C LEU A 47 1.61 7.45 -12.09
N TYR A 48 1.78 7.31 -10.78
CA TYR A 48 1.70 8.42 -9.82
C TYR A 48 2.81 9.45 -10.05
N GLN A 49 4.04 9.03 -10.32
CA GLN A 49 5.14 9.92 -10.67
C GLN A 49 4.85 10.71 -11.96
N ARG A 50 4.27 10.04 -12.97
CA ARG A 50 3.82 10.71 -14.20
C ARG A 50 2.71 11.72 -13.92
N ASN A 51 1.74 11.37 -13.08
CA ASN A 51 0.64 12.25 -12.69
C ASN A 51 1.13 13.49 -11.96
N MET A 52 2.10 13.36 -11.06
CA MET A 52 2.73 14.50 -10.36
C MET A 52 3.45 15.46 -11.30
N ALA A 53 3.99 14.98 -12.42
CA ALA A 53 4.66 15.82 -13.42
C ALA A 53 3.68 16.63 -14.29
N MET A 54 2.39 16.29 -14.28
CA MET A 54 1.37 16.99 -15.07
C MET A 54 0.85 18.22 -14.33
N SER A 55 0.92 19.39 -14.98
CA SER A 55 0.41 20.66 -14.43
C SER A 55 -1.07 20.93 -14.73
N SER A 56 -1.68 20.23 -15.70
CA SER A 56 -3.09 20.41 -16.07
C SER A 56 -4.02 19.99 -14.93
N LEU A 57 -5.02 20.80 -14.66
CA LEU A 57 -6.05 20.51 -13.68
C LEU A 57 -6.99 19.42 -14.21
N VAL A 58 -7.40 18.52 -13.31
CA VAL A 58 -8.48 17.56 -13.54
C VAL A 58 -9.64 17.84 -12.59
N THR A 59 -10.82 17.37 -12.94
CA THR A 59 -11.99 17.45 -12.05
C THR A 59 -11.71 16.62 -10.80
N TYR A 60 -12.05 17.17 -9.62
CA TYR A 60 -11.91 16.46 -8.36
C TYR A 60 -12.90 15.28 -8.30
N PRO A 61 -12.46 14.05 -7.94
CA PRO A 61 -13.36 12.90 -7.80
C PRO A 61 -14.11 12.98 -6.45
N GLU A 62 -15.35 13.39 -6.48
CA GLU A 62 -16.17 13.57 -5.28
C GLU A 62 -16.60 12.24 -4.64
N LEU A 63 -16.80 11.22 -5.45
CA LEU A 63 -17.30 9.90 -5.02
C LEU A 63 -16.20 8.83 -5.09
N PRO A 64 -16.11 7.95 -4.07
CA PRO A 64 -15.26 6.77 -4.15
C PRO A 64 -15.93 5.66 -5.03
N PRO A 65 -15.13 4.73 -5.63
CA PRO A 65 -13.68 4.67 -5.53
C PRO A 65 -12.98 5.72 -6.40
N VAL A 66 -11.88 6.27 -5.88
CA VAL A 66 -11.06 7.25 -6.62
C VAL A 66 -10.21 6.50 -7.67
N PRO A 67 -10.31 6.84 -8.97
CA PRO A 67 -9.49 6.21 -10.00
C PRO A 67 -7.99 6.51 -9.79
N ASP A 68 -7.13 5.50 -9.89
CA ASP A 68 -5.67 5.67 -9.78
C ASP A 68 -5.11 6.72 -10.74
N ALA A 69 -5.70 6.84 -11.94
CA ALA A 69 -5.33 7.84 -12.93
C ALA A 69 -5.55 9.30 -12.48
N MET A 70 -6.37 9.53 -11.45
CA MET A 70 -6.64 10.85 -10.87
C MET A 70 -5.76 11.15 -9.65
N LEU A 71 -5.26 10.13 -8.98
CA LEU A 71 -4.37 10.33 -7.84
C LEU A 71 -3.07 11.02 -8.26
N TYR A 72 -2.58 11.90 -7.40
CA TYR A 72 -1.40 12.74 -7.62
C TYR A 72 -1.50 13.74 -8.78
N ARG A 73 -2.70 13.93 -9.35
CA ARG A 73 -2.99 15.01 -10.33
C ARG A 73 -3.33 16.30 -9.61
N LYS A 74 -3.10 17.41 -10.29
CA LYS A 74 -3.55 18.74 -9.85
C LYS A 74 -5.05 18.88 -10.04
N SER A 75 -5.72 19.51 -9.06
CA SER A 75 -7.15 19.82 -9.11
C SER A 75 -7.44 21.12 -8.41
N SER A 76 -8.66 21.61 -8.58
CA SER A 76 -9.18 22.78 -7.90
C SER A 76 -10.59 22.50 -7.41
N VAL A 77 -10.88 22.88 -6.17
CA VAL A 77 -12.20 22.73 -5.55
C VAL A 77 -12.61 24.07 -4.91
N VAL A 78 -13.92 24.29 -4.80
CA VAL A 78 -14.48 25.41 -4.04
C VAL A 78 -15.02 24.85 -2.74
N CYS A 79 -14.40 25.23 -1.61
CA CYS A 79 -14.94 25.01 -0.29
C CYS A 79 -15.87 26.18 0.06
N LEU A 80 -17.17 25.93 0.16
CA LEU A 80 -18.11 27.00 0.57
C LEU A 80 -17.93 27.30 2.05
N GLU A 81 -17.82 26.26 2.86
CA GLU A 81 -17.49 26.35 4.28
C GLU A 81 -16.94 25.02 4.79
N PRO A 82 -15.99 25.03 5.74
CA PRO A 82 -15.56 23.83 6.45
C PRO A 82 -16.62 23.44 7.49
N VAL A 83 -17.24 22.27 7.30
CA VAL A 83 -18.30 21.77 8.20
C VAL A 83 -17.73 20.91 9.34
N ARG A 84 -16.53 20.35 9.15
CA ARG A 84 -15.84 19.53 10.14
C ARG A 84 -14.34 19.60 9.95
N TRP A 85 -13.61 19.55 11.06
CA TRP A 85 -12.16 19.45 11.09
C TRP A 85 -11.71 18.09 11.59
N ASP A 86 -10.71 17.50 10.94
CA ASP A 86 -10.08 16.21 11.30
C ASP A 86 -8.55 16.43 11.40
N PRO A 87 -8.07 16.86 12.58
CA PRO A 87 -6.63 17.07 12.79
C PRO A 87 -5.92 15.72 12.90
N ARG A 88 -4.83 15.55 12.13
CA ARG A 88 -4.01 14.33 12.11
C ARG A 88 -2.53 14.64 12.15
N SER A 89 -1.73 13.72 12.70
CA SER A 89 -0.28 13.84 12.59
C SER A 89 0.17 13.84 11.14
N GLY A 90 1.17 14.66 10.81
CA GLY A 90 1.72 14.74 9.47
C GLY A 90 3.02 15.50 9.44
N THR A 91 3.56 15.67 8.23
CA THR A 91 4.79 16.42 8.00
C THR A 91 4.57 17.54 6.98
N ASP A 92 5.31 18.63 7.15
CA ASP A 92 5.35 19.71 6.17
C ASP A 92 6.26 19.32 4.97
N ARG A 93 6.35 20.17 3.95
CA ARG A 93 7.21 19.98 2.77
C ARG A 93 8.71 19.87 3.09
N LYS A 94 9.12 20.28 4.29
CA LYS A 94 10.52 20.19 4.76
C LYS A 94 10.75 18.99 5.67
N GLY A 95 9.76 18.10 5.82
CA GLY A 95 9.82 16.91 6.67
C GLY A 95 9.65 17.19 8.17
N ARG A 96 9.30 18.42 8.60
CA ARG A 96 9.05 18.75 9.99
C ARG A 96 7.69 18.24 10.41
N SER A 97 7.61 17.55 11.54
CA SER A 97 6.36 17.05 12.12
C SER A 97 5.44 18.18 12.56
N GLY A 98 4.14 17.88 12.59
CA GLY A 98 3.10 18.78 13.06
C GLY A 98 1.72 18.15 12.92
N ILE A 99 0.70 18.95 13.09
CA ILE A 99 -0.69 18.54 12.99
C ILE A 99 -1.26 18.99 11.63
N ARG A 100 -1.59 18.05 10.78
CA ARG A 100 -2.25 18.25 9.51
C ARG A 100 -3.69 18.61 9.75
N MET A 101 -4.12 19.77 9.24
CA MET A 101 -5.48 20.27 9.37
C MET A 101 -6.30 19.91 8.13
N ILE A 102 -7.18 18.92 8.29
CA ILE A 102 -8.05 18.44 7.21
C ILE A 102 -9.44 19.00 7.47
N ALA A 103 -9.95 19.76 6.51
CA ALA A 103 -11.32 20.27 6.49
C ALA A 103 -12.21 19.33 5.65
N ASP A 104 -13.35 18.94 6.19
CA ASP A 104 -14.46 18.39 5.42
C ASP A 104 -15.30 19.59 4.94
N CYS A 105 -15.24 19.88 3.66
CA CYS A 105 -15.80 21.10 3.06
C CYS A 105 -17.13 20.82 2.37
N ARG A 106 -18.12 21.63 2.60
CA ARG A 106 -19.32 21.69 1.79
C ARG A 106 -19.02 22.38 0.45
N THR A 107 -19.44 21.77 -0.66
CA THR A 107 -19.24 22.30 -2.02
C THR A 107 -20.53 22.76 -2.69
N GLY A 108 -21.69 22.41 -2.13
CA GLY A 108 -23.02 22.73 -2.64
C GLY A 108 -24.11 22.53 -1.58
N ALA A 109 -25.37 22.63 -1.99
CA ALA A 109 -26.51 22.38 -1.11
C ALA A 109 -26.62 20.90 -0.70
N GLU A 110 -26.27 20.01 -1.63
CA GLU A 110 -26.27 18.56 -1.46
C GLU A 110 -24.95 18.00 -2.00
N GLY A 111 -24.54 16.85 -1.49
CA GLY A 111 -23.34 16.15 -1.97
C GLY A 111 -22.41 15.68 -0.87
N PRO A 112 -21.43 14.84 -1.22
CA PRO A 112 -20.54 14.21 -0.26
C PRO A 112 -19.49 15.16 0.32
N GLY A 113 -19.40 16.41 -0.19
CA GLY A 113 -18.36 17.34 0.15
C GLY A 113 -16.96 16.90 -0.31
N VAL A 114 -15.96 17.72 0.01
CA VAL A 114 -14.55 17.41 -0.34
C VAL A 114 -13.67 17.50 0.90
N LEU A 115 -12.67 16.60 0.99
CA LEU A 115 -11.65 16.68 2.01
C LEU A 115 -10.50 17.55 1.51
N VAL A 116 -10.15 18.58 2.28
CA VAL A 116 -9.07 19.51 1.96
C VAL A 116 -8.08 19.55 3.11
N ASP A 117 -6.84 19.18 2.83
CA ASP A 117 -5.71 19.44 3.73
C ASP A 117 -5.23 20.87 3.51
N VAL A 118 -5.50 21.74 4.47
CA VAL A 118 -5.21 23.17 4.38
C VAL A 118 -3.84 23.55 4.95
N GLY A 119 -3.08 22.60 5.49
CA GLY A 119 -1.72 22.85 5.99
C GLY A 119 -1.40 22.15 7.31
N ILE A 120 -0.20 22.39 7.80
CA ILE A 120 0.36 21.84 9.05
C ILE A 120 0.46 22.94 10.11
N GLY A 121 -0.23 22.74 11.24
CA GLY A 121 -0.10 23.52 12.45
C GLY A 121 0.88 22.88 13.45
N ASP A 122 1.23 23.61 14.50
CA ASP A 122 2.04 23.12 15.61
C ASP A 122 1.18 22.60 16.77
N ASP A 123 -0.09 22.90 16.75
CA ASP A 123 -1.08 22.46 17.74
C ASP A 123 -2.40 22.02 17.06
N PHE A 124 -3.36 21.57 17.88
CA PHE A 124 -4.69 21.12 17.44
C PHE A 124 -5.70 22.26 17.25
N LYS A 125 -5.28 23.51 17.31
CA LYS A 125 -6.19 24.65 17.15
C LYS A 125 -6.67 24.73 15.72
N THR A 126 -7.98 24.79 15.58
CA THR A 126 -8.65 24.97 14.30
C THR A 126 -8.24 26.31 13.68
N PRO A 127 -7.75 26.34 12.43
CA PRO A 127 -7.42 27.60 11.78
C PRO A 127 -8.68 28.40 11.49
N GLN A 128 -8.54 29.73 11.55
CA GLN A 128 -9.62 30.65 11.14
C GLN A 128 -9.67 30.70 9.61
N TRP A 129 -10.48 29.83 9.04
CA TRP A 129 -10.69 29.74 7.60
C TRP A 129 -12.15 29.44 7.31
N SER A 130 -12.77 30.29 6.51
CA SER A 130 -14.20 30.22 6.16
C SER A 130 -14.48 29.56 4.82
N GLY A 131 -13.45 29.01 4.17
CA GLY A 131 -13.56 28.41 2.84
C GLY A 131 -12.91 29.26 1.74
N GLY A 132 -13.22 28.92 0.49
CA GLY A 132 -12.67 29.55 -0.70
C GLY A 132 -12.22 28.55 -1.75
N THR A 133 -11.65 29.05 -2.84
CA THR A 133 -11.08 28.19 -3.89
C THR A 133 -9.72 27.65 -3.45
N VAL A 134 -9.58 26.33 -3.47
CA VAL A 134 -8.33 25.63 -3.14
C VAL A 134 -7.83 24.88 -4.35
N GLN A 135 -6.59 25.18 -4.74
CA GLN A 135 -5.85 24.37 -5.71
C GLN A 135 -4.86 23.49 -4.99
N GLY A 136 -4.67 22.26 -5.49
CA GLY A 136 -3.80 21.29 -4.82
C GLY A 136 -3.61 20.01 -5.59
N THR A 137 -3.10 19.01 -4.87
CA THR A 137 -2.85 17.68 -5.40
C THR A 137 -3.82 16.68 -4.78
N ILE A 138 -4.47 15.89 -5.64
CA ILE A 138 -5.37 14.80 -5.20
C ILE A 138 -4.53 13.68 -4.61
N VAL A 139 -4.87 13.23 -3.41
CA VAL A 139 -4.24 12.08 -2.75
C VAL A 139 -5.32 11.16 -2.16
N PRO A 140 -4.99 9.90 -1.83
CA PRO A 140 -5.90 9.08 -1.05
C PRO A 140 -6.24 9.75 0.28
N GLY A 141 -7.51 9.76 0.65
CA GLY A 141 -7.96 10.32 1.93
C GLY A 141 -7.45 9.52 3.12
N PRO A 142 -7.57 10.08 4.33
CA PRO A 142 -7.01 9.51 5.54
C PRO A 142 -7.77 8.26 6.03
N GLU A 143 -9.01 8.08 5.58
CA GLU A 143 -9.86 6.96 5.97
C GLU A 143 -9.52 5.73 5.13
N GLN A 144 -8.63 4.88 5.65
CA GLN A 144 -8.32 3.60 5.01
C GLN A 144 -9.14 2.49 5.67
N PRO A 145 -9.85 1.66 4.88
CA PRO A 145 -10.57 0.53 5.45
C PRO A 145 -9.60 -0.46 6.08
N THR A 146 -9.94 -0.96 7.26
CA THR A 146 -9.14 -1.96 7.96
C THR A 146 -9.04 -3.26 7.16
N VAL A 147 -7.98 -4.04 7.39
CA VAL A 147 -7.80 -5.36 6.75
C VAL A 147 -9.01 -6.25 7.03
N MET A 148 -9.54 -6.21 8.25
CA MET A 148 -10.73 -6.98 8.65
C MET A 148 -11.97 -6.54 7.87
N ALA A 149 -12.20 -5.22 7.70
CA ALA A 149 -13.32 -4.70 6.92
C ALA A 149 -13.23 -5.14 5.45
N ARG A 150 -12.01 -5.15 4.88
CA ARG A 150 -11.77 -5.66 3.53
C ARG A 150 -12.06 -7.16 3.42
N ALA A 151 -11.57 -7.97 4.37
CA ALA A 151 -11.79 -9.41 4.38
C ALA A 151 -13.28 -9.76 4.53
N MET A 152 -14.06 -8.95 5.26
CA MET A 152 -15.49 -9.13 5.46
C MET A 152 -16.36 -8.53 4.33
N GLY A 153 -15.77 -7.93 3.29
CA GLY A 153 -16.51 -7.24 2.23
C GLY A 153 -17.27 -5.98 2.69
N LYS A 154 -16.91 -5.43 3.86
CA LYS A 154 -17.53 -4.24 4.47
C LYS A 154 -16.65 -2.99 4.33
N ALA A 155 -15.61 -3.06 3.51
CA ALA A 155 -14.70 -1.94 3.30
C ALA A 155 -15.41 -0.83 2.52
N VAL A 156 -15.57 0.33 3.13
CA VAL A 156 -15.96 1.56 2.42
C VAL A 156 -14.72 2.10 1.74
N PRO A 157 -14.73 2.34 0.41
CA PRO A 157 -13.60 2.94 -0.27
C PRO A 157 -13.28 4.32 0.30
N ALA A 158 -11.99 4.63 0.46
CA ALA A 158 -11.55 5.93 0.93
C ALA A 158 -11.93 7.03 -0.08
N ARG A 159 -12.40 8.17 0.42
CA ARG A 159 -12.59 9.39 -0.38
C ARG A 159 -11.23 9.94 -0.80
N ALA A 160 -11.19 10.74 -1.86
CA ALA A 160 -10.02 11.56 -2.18
C ALA A 160 -9.84 12.67 -1.13
N MET A 161 -8.62 13.19 -1.03
CA MET A 161 -8.30 14.40 -0.30
C MET A 161 -7.47 15.33 -1.20
N LEU A 162 -7.73 16.62 -1.17
CA LEU A 162 -6.94 17.63 -1.86
C LEU A 162 -5.92 18.22 -0.89
N VAL A 163 -4.63 18.03 -1.15
CA VAL A 163 -3.56 18.69 -0.39
C VAL A 163 -3.31 20.07 -1.01
N ALA A 164 -3.60 21.12 -0.27
CA ALA A 164 -3.49 22.48 -0.76
C ALA A 164 -2.05 22.85 -1.16
N ASP A 165 -1.90 23.47 -2.34
CA ASP A 165 -0.59 23.98 -2.78
C ASP A 165 -0.14 25.19 -1.94
N ARG A 166 -1.08 25.98 -1.46
CA ARG A 166 -0.86 27.11 -0.56
C ARG A 166 -1.59 26.85 0.76
N PRO A 167 -0.89 26.86 1.90
CA PRO A 167 -1.53 26.66 3.18
C PRO A 167 -2.42 27.86 3.55
N VAL A 168 -3.39 27.63 4.41
CA VAL A 168 -4.15 28.69 5.06
C VAL A 168 -3.22 29.51 5.98
N ALA A 169 -3.54 30.79 6.17
CA ALA A 169 -2.74 31.71 6.98
C ALA A 169 -2.45 31.12 8.39
N GLY A 170 -1.21 31.20 8.81
CA GLY A 170 -0.72 30.65 10.07
C GLY A 170 -0.31 29.18 10.02
N LEU A 171 -0.54 28.48 8.90
CA LEU A 171 -0.12 27.09 8.71
C LEU A 171 1.09 26.98 7.77
N ARG A 172 1.82 25.87 7.87
CA ARG A 172 2.87 25.47 6.95
C ARG A 172 2.29 24.60 5.84
N ALA A 173 2.88 24.62 4.64
CA ALA A 173 2.41 23.78 3.56
C ALA A 173 2.62 22.29 3.89
N SER A 174 1.57 21.51 3.79
CA SER A 174 1.62 20.05 3.98
C SER A 174 2.53 19.39 2.96
N GLY A 175 3.29 18.36 3.39
CA GLY A 175 3.96 17.43 2.49
C GLY A 175 2.92 16.62 1.72
N VAL A 176 3.05 16.57 0.41
CA VAL A 176 2.29 15.59 -0.41
C VAL A 176 2.93 14.22 -0.16
N PRO A 177 2.15 13.18 0.16
CA PRO A 177 2.68 11.83 0.27
C PRO A 177 3.46 11.46 -1.00
N SER A 178 4.66 10.90 -0.84
CA SER A 178 5.42 10.43 -2.00
C SER A 178 4.79 9.16 -2.58
N ALA A 179 4.78 9.03 -3.89
CA ALA A 179 4.44 7.77 -4.54
C ALA A 179 5.38 6.64 -4.09
N ASP A 180 6.63 6.99 -3.76
CA ASP A 180 7.67 6.06 -3.32
C ASP A 180 7.49 5.61 -1.85
N ASP A 181 6.67 6.32 -1.04
CA ASP A 181 6.36 5.94 0.34
C ASP A 181 5.49 4.65 0.41
N THR A 182 5.04 4.14 -0.73
CA THR A 182 4.31 2.87 -0.81
C THR A 182 5.27 1.69 -0.61
N PRO A 183 5.21 0.97 0.53
CA PRO A 183 6.14 -0.13 0.78
C PRO A 183 6.13 -1.17 -0.35
N ASN A 184 7.29 -1.46 -0.92
CA ASN A 184 7.46 -2.44 -1.99
C ASN A 184 8.53 -3.48 -1.63
N ASN A 185 8.28 -4.25 -0.54
CA ASN A 185 9.21 -5.28 -0.06
C ASN A 185 9.04 -6.63 -0.79
N HIS A 186 8.23 -6.68 -1.84
CA HIS A 186 7.88 -7.91 -2.55
C HIS A 186 9.08 -8.63 -3.12
N PHE A 187 10.11 -7.92 -3.58
CA PHE A 187 11.33 -8.55 -4.08
C PHE A 187 12.08 -9.34 -3.00
N ALA A 188 12.24 -8.78 -1.81
CA ALA A 188 12.88 -9.46 -0.69
C ALA A 188 12.13 -10.74 -0.30
N TYR A 189 10.80 -10.67 -0.25
CA TYR A 189 9.96 -11.84 0.02
C TYR A 189 10.03 -12.89 -1.10
N ALA A 190 10.10 -12.49 -2.37
CA ALA A 190 10.28 -13.42 -3.47
C ALA A 190 11.60 -14.21 -3.34
N VAL A 191 12.71 -13.50 -3.08
CA VAL A 191 14.01 -14.12 -2.84
C VAL A 191 13.96 -15.10 -1.66
N GLN A 192 13.31 -14.70 -0.56
CA GLN A 192 13.14 -15.54 0.62
C GLN A 192 12.40 -16.87 0.29
N TRP A 193 11.31 -16.80 -0.47
CA TRP A 193 10.56 -17.98 -0.88
C TRP A 193 11.39 -18.93 -1.76
N PHE A 194 12.14 -18.40 -2.72
CA PHE A 194 13.02 -19.20 -3.57
C PHE A 194 14.17 -19.84 -2.78
N LEU A 195 14.74 -19.13 -1.80
CA LEU A 195 15.76 -19.70 -0.92
C LEU A 195 15.20 -20.82 -0.05
N PHE A 196 13.99 -20.70 0.48
CA PHE A 196 13.34 -21.75 1.23
C PHE A 196 13.07 -22.99 0.36
N ALA A 197 12.60 -22.79 -0.88
CA ALA A 197 12.40 -23.87 -1.83
C ALA A 197 13.72 -24.62 -2.14
N ALA A 198 14.79 -23.88 -2.38
CA ALA A 198 16.12 -24.43 -2.64
C ALA A 198 16.66 -25.19 -1.42
N ALA A 199 16.57 -24.62 -0.22
CA ALA A 199 17.02 -25.24 1.02
C ALA A 199 16.25 -26.55 1.30
N ALA A 200 14.92 -26.54 1.16
CA ALA A 200 14.09 -27.73 1.34
C ALA A 200 14.49 -28.85 0.38
N LEU A 201 14.73 -28.51 -0.89
CA LEU A 201 15.16 -29.48 -1.90
C LEU A 201 16.53 -30.05 -1.59
N VAL A 202 17.51 -29.21 -1.23
CA VAL A 202 18.88 -29.68 -0.87
C VAL A 202 18.83 -30.57 0.35
N ILE A 203 18.13 -30.17 1.41
CA ILE A 203 18.01 -31.00 2.64
C ILE A 203 17.37 -32.35 2.30
N PHE A 204 16.31 -32.36 1.50
CA PHE A 204 15.63 -33.57 1.09
C PHE A 204 16.55 -34.49 0.29
N ILE A 205 17.28 -33.97 -0.71
CA ILE A 205 18.24 -34.76 -1.52
C ILE A 205 19.30 -35.37 -0.61
N LEU A 206 19.86 -34.61 0.32
CA LEU A 206 20.87 -35.12 1.26
C LEU A 206 20.30 -36.22 2.17
N ALA A 207 19.08 -36.04 2.68
CA ALA A 207 18.42 -37.04 3.51
C ALA A 207 18.16 -38.36 2.76
N VAL A 208 17.67 -38.30 1.52
CA VAL A 208 17.44 -39.44 0.67
C VAL A 208 18.75 -40.13 0.33
N ARG A 209 19.80 -39.37 -0.04
CA ARG A 209 21.13 -39.94 -0.31
C ARG A 209 21.70 -40.67 0.90
N ARG A 210 21.57 -40.11 2.12
CA ARG A 210 22.02 -40.78 3.36
C ARG A 210 21.22 -42.07 3.63
N ARG A 211 19.92 -42.07 3.37
CA ARG A 211 19.06 -43.25 3.56
C ARG A 211 19.36 -44.38 2.59
N LEU A 212 19.77 -44.06 1.36
CA LEU A 212 20.02 -45.04 0.30
C LEU A 212 21.49 -45.50 0.25
N ARG A 213 22.41 -44.88 1.00
CA ARG A 213 23.79 -45.35 1.12
C ARG A 213 23.80 -46.68 1.90
N PRO A 214 24.61 -47.69 1.45
CA PRO A 214 24.78 -48.96 2.12
C PRO A 214 25.36 -48.83 3.51
#